data_b68d4d50e20608a4ac54c4bd27ce6921
#
_entry.id   b68d4d50e20608a4ac54c4bd27ce6921
#
_cell.length_a   1.000
_cell.length_b   1.000
_cell.length_c   1.000
_cell.angle_alpha   90.00
_cell.angle_beta   90.00
_cell.angle_gamma   90.00
#
_symmetry.space_group_name_H-M   'P 1'
#
loop_
_entity.id
_entity.type
_entity.pdbx_description
1 polymer ?
#
loop_
_entity_poly.entity_id
_entity_poly.type
_entity_poly.pdbx_seq_one_letter_code
_entity_poly.pdbx_strand_id
1 'polypeptide(L)'
;KASDDALKLIVKISEGSVRDALSLLDRALLNLDGKKELDLITAQKIFGYFNKSQLIDLLILILKGEENKVIDTYRNIYDQGVEPKIFINDFLEILYYTKNINSLSLESTNFTLNDEEFSRIKEISKNIDNNLIILFWQFTIKTLEELDVVSNQHLSIEMFLIKLIHLIDFKPKN
;
A
#
# COMPACT_ATOMS: atom_id res chain seq x y z
N LYS A 1 -27.40 -8.02 -1.07
CA LYS A 1 -27.12 -7.50 0.28
C LYS A 1 -25.63 -7.17 0.38
N ALA A 2 -25.28 -6.18 1.18
CA ALA A 2 -23.88 -5.88 1.51
C ALA A 2 -23.64 -6.10 3.00
N SER A 3 -22.49 -6.65 3.37
CA SER A 3 -22.10 -6.80 4.78
C SER A 3 -21.74 -5.44 5.38
N ASP A 4 -21.83 -5.31 6.70
CA ASP A 4 -21.49 -4.08 7.40
C ASP A 4 -20.04 -3.67 7.16
N ASP A 5 -19.12 -4.62 7.06
CA ASP A 5 -17.71 -4.34 6.81
C ASP A 5 -17.44 -3.90 5.37
N ALA A 6 -18.18 -4.45 4.41
CA ALA A 6 -18.13 -3.95 3.02
C ALA A 6 -18.68 -2.52 2.91
N LEU A 7 -19.74 -2.21 3.62
CA LEU A 7 -20.31 -0.85 3.69
C LEU A 7 -19.34 0.14 4.35
N LYS A 8 -18.69 -0.24 5.44
CA LYS A 8 -17.63 0.57 6.09
C LYS A 8 -16.47 0.84 5.14
N LEU A 9 -16.04 -0.15 4.34
CA LEU A 9 -15.01 0.03 3.33
C LEU A 9 -15.44 1.05 2.27
N ILE A 10 -16.67 0.95 1.76
CA ILE A 10 -17.22 1.91 0.78
C ILE A 10 -17.22 3.33 1.35
N VAL A 11 -17.68 3.50 2.58
CA VAL A 11 -17.67 4.81 3.27
C VAL A 11 -16.25 5.36 3.38
N LYS A 12 -15.29 4.50 3.73
CA LYS A 12 -13.87 4.88 3.83
C LYS A 12 -13.29 5.34 2.48
N ILE A 13 -13.55 4.58 1.41
CA ILE A 13 -13.05 4.91 0.06
C ILE A 13 -13.70 6.18 -0.49
N SER A 14 -14.97 6.43 -0.16
CA SER A 14 -15.73 7.60 -0.62
C SER A 14 -15.38 8.90 0.10
N GLU A 15 -14.52 8.84 1.10
CA GLU A 15 -14.05 10.00 1.87
C GLU A 15 -15.19 10.90 2.40
N GLY A 16 -16.31 10.28 2.79
CA GLY A 16 -17.49 10.97 3.32
C GLY A 16 -18.45 11.53 2.28
N SER A 17 -18.20 11.36 0.98
CA SER A 17 -19.12 11.73 -0.10
C SER A 17 -20.20 10.68 -0.26
N VAL A 18 -21.46 11.03 0.06
CA VAL A 18 -22.63 10.14 -0.13
C VAL A 18 -22.81 9.75 -1.59
N ARG A 19 -22.60 10.68 -2.51
CA ARG A 19 -22.69 10.45 -3.95
C ARG A 19 -21.68 9.41 -4.42
N ASP A 20 -20.42 9.54 -3.99
CA ASP A 20 -19.36 8.61 -4.35
C ASP A 20 -19.59 7.24 -3.71
N ALA A 21 -20.07 7.19 -2.47
CA ALA A 21 -20.41 5.94 -1.78
C ALA A 21 -21.53 5.18 -2.52
N LEU A 22 -22.57 5.87 -2.99
CA LEU A 22 -23.65 5.25 -3.75
C LEU A 22 -23.17 4.74 -5.12
N SER A 23 -22.30 5.51 -5.80
CA SER A 23 -21.69 5.09 -7.08
C SER A 23 -20.80 3.86 -6.92
N LEU A 24 -20.01 3.79 -5.84
CA LEU A 24 -19.19 2.63 -5.52
C LEU A 24 -20.05 1.41 -5.20
N LEU A 25 -21.11 1.58 -4.42
CA LEU A 25 -22.04 0.50 -4.09
C LEU A 25 -22.73 -0.04 -5.34
N ASP A 26 -23.21 0.81 -6.22
CA ASP A 26 -23.82 0.43 -7.50
C ASP A 26 -22.84 -0.37 -8.36
N ARG A 27 -21.63 0.11 -8.51
CA ARG A 27 -20.56 -0.59 -9.22
C ARG A 27 -20.26 -1.95 -8.61
N ALA A 28 -20.22 -2.06 -7.29
CA ALA A 28 -19.98 -3.31 -6.60
C ALA A 28 -21.11 -4.31 -6.83
N LEU A 29 -22.36 -3.86 -6.76
CA LEU A 29 -23.54 -4.70 -6.95
C LEU A 29 -23.62 -5.24 -8.39
N LEU A 30 -23.23 -4.44 -9.37
CA LEU A 30 -23.19 -4.86 -10.79
C LEU A 30 -22.11 -5.93 -11.06
N ASN A 31 -21.05 -5.95 -10.26
CA ASN A 31 -19.93 -6.90 -10.42
C ASN A 31 -20.02 -8.12 -9.48
N LEU A 32 -21.17 -8.38 -8.89
CA LEU A 32 -21.35 -9.48 -7.92
C LEU A 32 -21.43 -10.89 -8.54
N ASP A 33 -21.27 -11.06 -9.85
CA ASP A 33 -21.18 -12.35 -10.58
C ASP A 33 -21.95 -13.51 -9.92
N GLY A 34 -23.25 -13.32 -9.65
CA GLY A 34 -24.13 -14.34 -9.07
C GLY A 34 -23.98 -14.58 -7.56
N LYS A 35 -23.11 -13.88 -6.86
CA LYS A 35 -23.06 -13.89 -5.39
C LYS A 35 -24.22 -13.10 -4.81
N LYS A 36 -24.85 -13.66 -3.76
CA LYS A 36 -26.01 -13.04 -3.12
C LYS A 36 -25.66 -11.86 -2.19
N GLU A 37 -24.41 -11.75 -1.79
CA GLU A 37 -23.96 -10.75 -0.82
C GLU A 37 -22.57 -10.20 -1.18
N LEU A 38 -22.43 -8.88 -1.02
CA LEU A 38 -21.15 -8.19 -1.10
C LEU A 38 -20.46 -8.29 0.27
N ASP A 39 -19.53 -9.21 0.40
CA ASP A 39 -18.65 -9.32 1.56
C ASP A 39 -17.43 -8.39 1.44
N LEU A 40 -16.69 -8.21 2.55
CA LEU A 40 -15.51 -7.36 2.60
C LEU A 40 -14.45 -7.77 1.57
N ILE A 41 -14.18 -9.07 1.44
CA ILE A 41 -13.15 -9.59 0.52
C ILE A 41 -13.51 -9.30 -0.94
N THR A 42 -14.77 -9.50 -1.30
CA THR A 42 -15.27 -9.18 -2.64
C THR A 42 -15.22 -7.68 -2.91
N ALA A 43 -15.60 -6.85 -1.93
CA ALA A 43 -15.50 -5.40 -2.05
C ALA A 43 -14.05 -4.93 -2.22
N GLN A 44 -13.12 -5.46 -1.45
CA GLN A 44 -11.69 -5.16 -1.59
C GLN A 44 -11.18 -5.49 -2.99
N LYS A 45 -11.55 -6.64 -3.54
CA LYS A 45 -11.17 -7.05 -4.91
C LYS A 45 -11.75 -6.12 -5.97
N ILE A 46 -13.05 -5.77 -5.86
CA ILE A 46 -13.73 -4.91 -6.84
C ILE A 46 -13.12 -3.52 -6.87
N PHE A 47 -12.73 -2.98 -5.72
CA PHE A 47 -12.18 -1.63 -5.59
C PHE A 47 -10.66 -1.58 -5.66
N GLY A 48 -9.97 -2.73 -5.69
CA GLY A 48 -8.52 -2.82 -5.61
C GLY A 48 -7.97 -2.25 -4.30
N TYR A 49 -8.76 -2.28 -3.23
CA TYR A 49 -8.39 -1.73 -1.93
C TYR A 49 -7.65 -2.77 -1.10
N PHE A 50 -6.61 -2.34 -0.42
CA PHE A 50 -5.91 -3.15 0.58
C PHE A 50 -5.52 -2.30 1.80
N ASN A 51 -5.26 -2.96 2.92
CA ASN A 51 -4.96 -2.28 4.16
C ASN A 51 -3.51 -1.74 4.14
N LYS A 52 -3.33 -0.45 4.42
CA LYS A 52 -2.00 0.20 4.50
C LYS A 52 -1.08 -0.42 5.55
N SER A 53 -1.62 -1.09 6.56
CA SER A 53 -0.81 -1.85 7.52
C SER A 53 0.00 -2.96 6.86
N GLN A 54 -0.48 -3.55 5.77
CA GLN A 54 0.27 -4.54 4.98
C GLN A 54 1.50 -3.93 4.30
N LEU A 55 1.42 -2.66 3.88
CA LEU A 55 2.58 -1.93 3.34
C LEU A 55 3.61 -1.59 4.41
N ILE A 56 3.15 -1.27 5.61
CA ILE A 56 4.04 -1.04 6.76
C ILE A 56 4.77 -2.34 7.12
N ASP A 57 4.06 -3.46 7.15
CA ASP A 57 4.66 -4.79 7.35
C ASP A 57 5.70 -5.10 6.28
N LEU A 58 5.36 -4.81 5.02
CA LEU A 58 6.26 -5.01 3.88
C LEU A 58 7.53 -4.16 4.02
N LEU A 59 7.41 -2.88 4.38
CA LEU A 59 8.55 -2.01 4.61
C LEU A 59 9.47 -2.54 5.72
N ILE A 60 8.89 -3.02 6.82
CA ILE A 60 9.65 -3.64 7.91
C ILE A 60 10.42 -4.87 7.42
N LEU A 61 9.79 -5.74 6.64
CA LEU A 61 10.43 -6.93 6.06
C LEU A 61 11.56 -6.58 5.10
N ILE A 62 11.39 -5.54 4.28
CA ILE A 62 12.43 -5.01 3.39
C ILE A 62 13.62 -4.55 4.22
N LEU A 63 13.39 -3.77 5.28
CA LEU A 63 14.45 -3.27 6.15
C LEU A 63 15.19 -4.38 6.90
N LYS A 64 14.55 -5.51 7.16
CA LYS A 64 15.15 -6.71 7.74
C LYS A 64 15.90 -7.57 6.71
N GLY A 65 15.73 -7.31 5.42
CA GLY A 65 16.34 -8.11 4.36
C GLY A 65 15.71 -9.48 4.15
N GLU A 66 14.47 -9.69 4.58
CA GLU A 66 13.76 -10.97 4.49
C GLU A 66 13.10 -11.17 3.12
N GLU A 67 13.92 -11.39 2.09
CA GLU A 67 13.52 -11.39 0.67
C GLU A 67 12.32 -12.30 0.39
N ASN A 68 12.34 -13.55 0.84
CA ASN A 68 11.25 -14.50 0.59
C ASN A 68 9.92 -14.02 1.17
N LYS A 69 9.94 -13.50 2.40
CA LYS A 69 8.74 -12.96 3.05
C LYS A 69 8.23 -11.69 2.36
N VAL A 70 9.13 -10.85 1.85
CA VAL A 70 8.77 -9.66 1.08
C VAL A 70 8.01 -10.04 -0.18
N ILE A 71 8.52 -11.00 -0.94
CA ILE A 71 7.87 -11.48 -2.16
C ILE A 71 6.53 -12.16 -1.86
N ASP A 72 6.47 -13.00 -0.84
CA ASP A 72 5.22 -13.67 -0.43
C ASP A 72 4.17 -12.64 0.02
N THR A 73 4.57 -11.63 0.78
CA THR A 73 3.68 -10.55 1.23
C THR A 73 3.14 -9.74 0.03
N TYR A 74 3.99 -9.41 -0.93
CA TYR A 74 3.55 -8.72 -2.15
C TYR A 74 2.57 -9.57 -2.96
N ARG A 75 2.84 -10.85 -3.14
CA ARG A 75 1.94 -11.77 -3.86
C ARG A 75 0.58 -11.89 -3.18
N ASN A 76 0.54 -11.91 -1.86
CA ASN A 76 -0.72 -11.87 -1.10
C ASN A 76 -1.51 -10.58 -1.36
N ILE A 77 -0.84 -9.43 -1.42
CA ILE A 77 -1.46 -8.14 -1.77
C ILE A 77 -1.99 -8.19 -3.20
N TYR A 78 -1.20 -8.68 -4.13
CA TYR A 78 -1.61 -8.85 -5.53
C TYR A 78 -2.81 -9.78 -5.70
N ASP A 79 -2.83 -10.91 -5.00
CA ASP A 79 -3.93 -11.88 -5.04
C ASP A 79 -5.24 -11.31 -4.49
N GLN A 80 -5.18 -10.22 -3.71
CA GLN A 80 -6.36 -9.45 -3.28
C GLN A 80 -6.93 -8.55 -4.40
N GLY A 81 -6.31 -8.52 -5.58
CA GLY A 81 -6.76 -7.73 -6.72
C GLY A 81 -6.22 -6.31 -6.76
N VAL A 82 -5.16 -6.01 -6.02
CA VAL A 82 -4.52 -4.69 -6.02
C VAL A 82 -3.70 -4.51 -7.29
N GLU A 83 -3.98 -3.42 -8.02
CA GLU A 83 -3.22 -3.08 -9.22
C GLU A 83 -1.81 -2.58 -8.88
N PRO A 84 -0.79 -2.92 -9.68
CA PRO A 84 0.60 -2.50 -9.44
C PRO A 84 0.79 -1.01 -9.27
N LYS A 85 0.11 -0.17 -10.05
CA LYS A 85 0.19 1.30 -9.90
C LYS A 85 -0.37 1.79 -8.58
N ILE A 86 -1.48 1.21 -8.09
CA ILE A 86 -2.05 1.53 -6.78
C ILE A 86 -1.07 1.13 -5.68
N PHE A 87 -0.49 -0.06 -5.78
CA PHE A 87 0.53 -0.53 -4.82
C PHE A 87 1.71 0.45 -4.74
N ILE A 88 2.29 0.84 -5.87
CA ILE A 88 3.45 1.74 -5.93
C ILE A 88 3.10 3.13 -5.39
N ASN A 89 1.94 3.69 -5.74
CA ASN A 89 1.52 5.00 -5.24
C ASN A 89 1.30 4.99 -3.72
N ASP A 90 0.69 3.93 -3.19
CA ASP A 90 0.49 3.79 -1.75
C ASP A 90 1.83 3.55 -1.02
N PHE A 91 2.76 2.84 -1.64
CA PHE A 91 4.12 2.67 -1.11
C PHE A 91 4.88 4.01 -1.05
N LEU A 92 4.74 4.87 -2.07
CA LEU A 92 5.28 6.23 -2.05
C LEU A 92 4.74 7.04 -0.86
N GLU A 93 3.45 6.94 -0.58
CA GLU A 93 2.85 7.62 0.58
C GLU A 93 3.48 7.15 1.89
N ILE A 94 3.66 5.84 2.07
CA ILE A 94 4.29 5.28 3.27
C ILE A 94 5.72 5.79 3.43
N LEU A 95 6.50 5.86 2.35
CA LEU A 95 7.85 6.43 2.38
C LEU A 95 7.83 7.91 2.76
N TYR A 96 6.90 8.69 2.22
CA TYR A 96 6.73 10.09 2.57
C TYR A 96 6.41 10.27 4.05
N TYR A 97 5.48 9.48 4.59
CA TYR A 97 5.15 9.53 6.01
C TYR A 97 6.34 9.14 6.88
N THR A 98 7.05 8.09 6.51
CA THR A 98 8.23 7.65 7.25
C THR A 98 9.29 8.74 7.32
N LYS A 99 9.49 9.47 6.23
CA LYS A 99 10.46 10.59 6.19
C LYS A 99 10.03 11.79 7.01
N ASN A 100 8.75 12.12 7.01
CA ASN A 100 8.23 13.38 7.53
C ASN A 100 7.38 13.23 8.81
N ILE A 101 7.34 12.06 9.41
CA ILE A 101 6.44 11.72 10.52
C ILE A 101 6.54 12.70 11.71
N ASN A 102 7.73 13.23 11.98
CA ASN A 102 7.95 14.17 13.08
C ASN A 102 7.37 15.55 12.82
N SER A 103 7.10 15.90 11.56
CA SER A 103 6.50 17.15 11.13
C SER A 103 5.00 17.05 10.90
N LEU A 104 4.46 15.82 10.94
CA LEU A 104 3.06 15.53 10.68
C LEU A 104 2.33 15.34 12.02
N SER A 105 1.21 16.03 12.19
CA SER A 105 0.23 15.66 13.22
C SER A 105 -0.81 14.72 12.62
N LEU A 106 -1.41 13.87 13.45
CA LEU A 106 -2.53 12.99 13.03
C LEU A 106 -3.67 13.77 12.35
N GLU A 107 -3.88 15.02 12.80
CA GLU A 107 -4.90 15.90 12.27
C GLU A 107 -4.54 16.54 10.93
N SER A 108 -3.26 16.69 10.62
CA SER A 108 -2.77 17.29 9.38
C SER A 108 -2.62 16.29 8.25
N THR A 109 -2.70 15.00 8.56
CA THR A 109 -2.75 13.95 7.55
C THR A 109 -4.20 13.84 7.04
N ASN A 110 -4.51 14.48 5.94
CA ASN A 110 -5.70 14.16 5.14
C ASN A 110 -5.69 12.67 4.69
N PHE A 111 -4.76 11.92 5.22
CA PHE A 111 -4.48 10.53 4.90
C PHE A 111 -4.84 9.70 6.11
N THR A 112 -5.62 8.72 5.86
CA THR A 112 -6.27 7.77 6.74
C THR A 112 -5.29 6.83 7.46
N LEU A 113 -4.26 7.35 8.13
CA LEU A 113 -3.48 6.57 9.08
C LEU A 113 -4.23 6.54 10.42
N ASN A 114 -4.46 5.34 10.95
CA ASN A 114 -4.93 5.21 12.32
C ASN A 114 -3.77 5.41 13.32
N ASP A 115 -4.09 5.49 14.60
CA ASP A 115 -3.11 5.73 15.66
C ASP A 115 -2.01 4.66 15.70
N GLU A 116 -2.37 3.39 15.47
CA GLU A 116 -1.44 2.27 15.44
C GLU A 116 -0.48 2.37 14.24
N GLU A 117 -1.00 2.62 13.05
CA GLU A 117 -0.20 2.79 11.84
C GLU A 117 0.77 3.98 11.98
N PHE A 118 0.29 5.10 12.52
CA PHE A 118 1.12 6.27 12.81
C PHE A 118 2.26 5.93 13.78
N SER A 119 1.96 5.23 14.87
CA SER A 119 2.96 4.82 15.87
C SER A 119 4.00 3.87 15.26
N ARG A 120 3.60 2.93 14.42
CA ARG A 120 4.50 2.00 13.73
C ARG A 120 5.43 2.74 12.75
N ILE A 121 4.90 3.67 11.97
CA ILE A 121 5.71 4.50 11.05
C ILE A 121 6.69 5.36 11.84
N LYS A 122 6.27 5.94 12.95
CA LYS A 122 7.14 6.71 13.83
C LYS A 122 8.30 5.88 14.39
N GLU A 123 8.04 4.63 14.74
CA GLU A 123 9.08 3.71 15.21
C GLU A 123 10.09 3.36 14.10
N ILE A 124 9.60 3.08 12.88
CA ILE A 124 10.46 2.85 11.72
C ILE A 124 11.33 4.08 11.46
N SER A 125 10.77 5.28 11.52
CA SER A 125 11.48 6.53 11.21
C SER A 125 12.66 6.81 12.15
N LYS A 126 12.60 6.33 13.39
CA LYS A 126 13.71 6.46 14.36
C LYS A 126 14.94 5.62 13.99
N ASN A 127 14.71 4.51 13.30
CA ASN A 127 15.73 3.49 13.07
C ASN A 127 16.24 3.45 11.63
N ILE A 128 15.64 4.25 10.73
CA ILE A 128 16.02 4.30 9.32
C ILE A 128 16.85 5.54 9.01
N ASP A 129 17.86 5.36 8.16
CA ASP A 129 18.64 6.46 7.62
C ASP A 129 17.82 7.27 6.61
N ASN A 130 17.80 8.58 6.77
CA ASN A 130 17.12 9.50 5.88
C ASN A 130 17.56 9.38 4.43
N ASN A 131 18.85 9.14 4.17
CA ASN A 131 19.37 8.96 2.82
C ASN A 131 18.83 7.68 2.18
N LEU A 132 18.65 6.63 2.97
CA LEU A 132 18.05 5.39 2.48
C LEU A 132 16.59 5.57 2.06
N ILE A 133 15.80 6.32 2.84
CA ILE A 133 14.39 6.62 2.48
C ILE A 133 14.33 7.41 1.17
N ILE A 134 15.20 8.40 0.99
CA ILE A 134 15.27 9.20 -0.24
C ILE A 134 15.65 8.31 -1.43
N LEU A 135 16.57 7.38 -1.23
CA LEU A 135 16.95 6.43 -2.26
C LEU A 135 15.80 5.48 -2.62
N PHE A 136 15.08 4.97 -1.62
CA PHE A 136 13.86 4.18 -1.82
C PHE A 136 12.80 4.96 -2.60
N TRP A 137 12.61 6.23 -2.27
CA TRP A 137 11.72 7.13 -3.00
C TRP A 137 12.08 7.23 -4.49
N GLN A 138 13.34 7.48 -4.81
CA GLN A 138 13.82 7.59 -6.18
C GLN A 138 13.60 6.29 -6.98
N PHE A 139 13.93 5.13 -6.39
CA PHE A 139 13.67 3.82 -7.01
C PHE A 139 12.18 3.56 -7.22
N THR A 140 11.35 3.98 -6.29
CA THR A 140 9.89 3.82 -6.37
C THR A 140 9.29 4.68 -7.50
N ILE A 141 9.70 5.94 -7.62
CA ILE A 141 9.30 6.81 -8.74
C ILE A 141 9.72 6.21 -10.07
N LYS A 142 10.96 5.75 -10.18
CA LYS A 142 11.45 5.12 -11.40
C LYS A 142 10.66 3.87 -11.77
N THR A 143 10.31 3.04 -10.79
CA THR A 143 9.47 1.86 -11.02
C THR A 143 8.07 2.25 -11.49
N LEU A 144 7.47 3.30 -10.94
CA LEU A 144 6.18 3.82 -11.39
C LEU A 144 6.21 4.21 -12.88
N GLU A 145 7.27 4.88 -13.32
CA GLU A 145 7.48 5.23 -14.74
C GLU A 145 7.67 3.96 -15.61
N GLU A 146 8.41 2.97 -15.12
CA GLU A 146 8.64 1.71 -15.83
C GLU A 146 7.36 0.89 -16.04
N LEU A 147 6.38 0.98 -15.14
CA LEU A 147 5.11 0.25 -15.25
C LEU A 147 4.34 0.56 -16.54
N ASP A 148 4.52 1.72 -17.13
CA ASP A 148 3.84 2.11 -18.36
C ASP A 148 4.46 1.47 -19.62
N VAL A 149 5.67 0.97 -19.53
CA VAL A 149 6.43 0.42 -20.68
C VAL A 149 6.68 -1.08 -20.61
N VAL A 150 6.53 -1.70 -19.43
CA VAL A 150 6.76 -3.14 -19.27
C VAL A 150 5.51 -3.95 -19.56
N SER A 151 5.69 -5.16 -20.13
CA SER A 151 4.58 -6.06 -20.41
C SER A 151 4.05 -6.76 -19.16
N ASN A 152 4.91 -7.11 -18.23
CA ASN A 152 4.55 -7.77 -16.97
C ASN A 152 4.89 -6.87 -15.78
N GLN A 153 3.88 -6.15 -15.32
CA GLN A 153 4.02 -5.19 -14.23
C GLN A 153 4.38 -5.87 -12.90
N HIS A 154 3.91 -7.10 -12.66
CA HIS A 154 4.20 -7.81 -11.42
C HIS A 154 5.67 -8.19 -11.28
N LEU A 155 6.30 -8.64 -12.35
CA LEU A 155 7.74 -8.92 -12.34
C LEU A 155 8.54 -7.66 -12.05
N SER A 156 8.11 -6.51 -12.57
CA SER A 156 8.74 -5.22 -12.29
C SER A 156 8.63 -4.83 -10.82
N ILE A 157 7.48 -5.06 -10.18
CA ILE A 157 7.31 -4.82 -8.75
C ILE A 157 8.17 -5.77 -7.91
N GLU A 158 8.18 -7.06 -8.23
CA GLU A 158 9.02 -8.01 -7.50
C GLU A 158 10.51 -7.64 -7.60
N MET A 159 11.00 -7.29 -8.80
CA MET A 159 12.37 -6.82 -8.99
C MET A 159 12.65 -5.50 -8.25
N PHE A 160 11.70 -4.59 -8.22
CA PHE A 160 11.80 -3.37 -7.44
C PHE A 160 12.01 -3.66 -5.95
N LEU A 161 11.21 -4.54 -5.37
CA LEU A 161 11.32 -4.93 -3.95
C LEU A 161 12.66 -5.60 -3.65
N ILE A 162 13.14 -6.45 -4.53
CA ILE A 162 14.47 -7.08 -4.42
C ILE A 162 15.57 -6.01 -4.48
N LYS A 163 15.48 -5.04 -5.38
CA LYS A 163 16.44 -3.92 -5.46
C LYS A 163 16.50 -3.11 -4.16
N LEU A 164 15.34 -2.85 -3.53
CA LEU A 164 15.31 -2.13 -2.25
C LEU A 164 16.05 -2.91 -1.15
N ILE A 165 15.87 -4.22 -1.09
CA ILE A 165 16.57 -5.08 -0.13
C ILE A 165 18.08 -5.00 -0.35
N HIS A 166 18.54 -5.11 -1.58
CA HIS A 166 19.96 -5.03 -1.92
C HIS A 166 20.57 -3.66 -1.65
N LEU A 167 19.82 -2.58 -1.72
CA LEU A 167 20.29 -1.24 -1.35
C LEU A 167 20.69 -1.14 0.13
N ILE A 168 20.06 -1.92 1.00
CA ILE A 168 20.38 -1.96 2.42
C ILE A 168 21.73 -2.63 2.65
N ASP A 169 22.02 -3.67 1.90
CA ASP A 169 23.28 -4.44 2.02
C ASP A 169 24.50 -3.65 1.53
N PHE A 170 24.32 -2.69 0.64
CA PHE A 170 25.37 -1.83 0.11
C PHE A 170 25.78 -0.67 1.03
N LYS A 171 25.20 -0.53 2.21
CA LYS A 171 25.69 0.45 3.18
C LYS A 171 27.06 0.04 3.67
N PRO A 172 28.09 0.91 3.57
CA PRO A 172 29.35 0.66 4.24
C PRO A 172 29.07 0.51 5.75
N LYS A 173 29.44 -0.64 6.29
CA LYS A 173 29.47 -0.84 7.73
C LYS A 173 30.52 0.12 8.29
N ASN A 174 30.09 1.24 8.87
CA ASN A 174 30.93 2.09 9.67
C ASN A 174 31.24 1.39 10.99
#